data_194b9109f15609e1ad46de3d61d3559d
#
_entry.id   194b9109f15609e1ad46de3d61d3559d
#
_cell.length_a   1.000
_cell.length_b   1.000
_cell.length_c   1.000
_cell.angle_alpha   90.00
_cell.angle_beta   90.00
_cell.angle_gamma   90.00
#
_symmetry.space_group_name_H-M   'P 1'
#
loop_
_entity.id
_entity.type
_entity.pdbx_description
1 polymer ?
#
loop_
_entity_poly.entity_id
_entity_poly.type
_entity_poly.pdbx_seq_one_letter_code
_entity_poly.pdbx_strand_id
1 'polypeptide(L)'
;MEKREDPNLNVVRKIAENGVVAALYYGLTMLFMLVPVISQFGPLQCRFSEILVLLVFFKPSLIPGLTLGCFLANMTGTLLGQTIALDMLFGTLATLLACLLEAFFSPFLCVAIIWPCITNGIIVGLELYYLFEGINMPLYACMGFVALGELIVVAVGYAVFMIIIRNRGVMNAMRIEKHAEVKF
;
A
#
# COMPACT_ATOMS: atom_id res chain seq x y z
N MET A 1 -1.58 31.85 -22.87
CA MET A 1 -1.47 32.40 -21.52
C MET A 1 -1.51 31.22 -20.57
N GLU A 2 -0.36 30.74 -20.15
CA GLU A 2 -0.23 29.67 -19.16
C GLU A 2 -0.58 30.26 -17.79
N LYS A 3 -1.70 29.82 -17.22
CA LYS A 3 -2.10 30.24 -15.87
C LYS A 3 -1.04 29.70 -14.89
N ARG A 4 -0.17 30.56 -14.37
CA ARG A 4 0.67 30.22 -13.21
C ARG A 4 -0.27 29.85 -12.08
N GLU A 5 -0.35 28.54 -11.79
CA GLU A 5 -1.06 28.08 -10.59
C GLU A 5 -0.34 28.65 -9.36
N ASP A 6 -1.12 29.16 -8.40
CA ASP A 6 -0.60 29.70 -7.15
C ASP A 6 0.15 28.58 -6.39
N PRO A 7 1.41 28.77 -6.00
CA PRO A 7 2.20 27.75 -5.30
C PRO A 7 1.50 27.25 -4.04
N ASN A 8 0.80 28.12 -3.32
CA ASN A 8 0.08 27.76 -2.10
C ASN A 8 -1.10 26.83 -2.38
N LEU A 9 -1.81 27.02 -3.49
CA LEU A 9 -2.91 26.17 -3.91
C LEU A 9 -2.44 24.74 -4.22
N ASN A 10 -1.26 24.60 -4.82
CA ASN A 10 -0.67 23.31 -5.11
C ASN A 10 -0.27 22.54 -3.82
N VAL A 11 0.25 23.25 -2.82
CA VAL A 11 0.58 22.64 -1.51
C VAL A 11 -0.69 22.16 -0.80
N VAL A 12 -1.70 23.02 -0.67
CA VAL A 12 -2.98 22.67 -0.02
C VAL A 12 -3.62 21.45 -0.71
N ARG A 13 -3.57 21.41 -2.02
CA ARG A 13 -4.10 20.31 -2.80
C ARG A 13 -3.35 19.00 -2.53
N LYS A 14 -2.01 19.00 -2.53
CA LYS A 14 -1.21 17.80 -2.21
C LYS A 14 -1.53 17.28 -0.81
N ILE A 15 -1.70 18.17 0.17
CA ILE A 15 -2.12 17.79 1.52
C ILE A 15 -3.50 17.14 1.51
N ALA A 16 -4.48 17.73 0.81
CA ALA A 16 -5.81 17.17 0.70
C ALA A 16 -5.83 15.78 0.01
N GLU A 17 -5.09 15.63 -1.09
CA GLU A 17 -4.96 14.34 -1.79
C GLU A 17 -4.36 13.26 -0.90
N ASN A 18 -3.28 13.58 -0.16
CA ASN A 18 -2.66 12.66 0.79
C ASN A 18 -3.62 12.33 1.95
N GLY A 19 -4.40 13.29 2.45
CA GLY A 19 -5.40 13.06 3.48
C GLY A 19 -6.51 12.09 3.01
N VAL A 20 -7.00 12.26 1.78
CA VAL A 20 -8.00 11.37 1.17
C VAL A 20 -7.43 9.95 1.01
N VAL A 21 -6.22 9.82 0.50
CA VAL A 21 -5.59 8.50 0.29
C VAL A 21 -5.31 7.82 1.62
N ALA A 22 -4.85 8.55 2.64
CA ALA A 22 -4.68 8.01 3.99
C ALA A 22 -6.02 7.50 4.58
N ALA A 23 -7.09 8.27 4.42
CA ALA A 23 -8.43 7.88 4.87
C ALA A 23 -8.97 6.65 4.11
N LEU A 24 -8.72 6.55 2.80
CA LEU A 24 -9.09 5.39 2.00
C LEU A 24 -8.32 4.14 2.42
N TYR A 25 -7.00 4.26 2.61
CA TYR A 25 -6.17 3.14 3.06
C TYR A 25 -6.65 2.62 4.43
N TYR A 26 -6.79 3.53 5.39
CA TYR A 26 -7.31 3.23 6.73
C TYR A 26 -8.71 2.61 6.67
N GLY A 27 -9.63 3.23 5.94
CA GLY A 27 -11.01 2.78 5.81
C GLY A 27 -11.13 1.39 5.17
N LEU A 28 -10.34 1.09 4.13
CA LEU A 28 -10.29 -0.24 3.54
C LEU A 28 -9.78 -1.27 4.54
N THR A 29 -8.69 -1.00 5.27
CA THR A 29 -8.18 -1.92 6.28
C THR A 29 -9.26 -2.20 7.35
N MET A 30 -9.92 -1.17 7.87
CA MET A 30 -10.97 -1.32 8.87
C MET A 30 -12.18 -2.09 8.33
N LEU A 31 -12.60 -1.81 7.10
CA LEU A 31 -13.72 -2.49 6.46
C LEU A 31 -13.47 -4.01 6.34
N PHE A 32 -12.29 -4.39 5.84
CA PHE A 32 -11.94 -5.80 5.67
C PHE A 32 -11.58 -6.50 6.98
N MET A 33 -11.20 -5.75 8.02
CA MET A 33 -11.03 -6.30 9.37
C MET A 33 -12.35 -6.84 9.94
N LEU A 34 -13.51 -6.33 9.50
CA LEU A 34 -14.82 -6.82 9.90
C LEU A 34 -15.21 -8.14 9.22
N VAL A 35 -14.46 -8.59 8.22
CA VAL A 35 -14.72 -9.84 7.49
C VAL A 35 -13.91 -10.97 8.11
N PRO A 36 -14.52 -11.92 8.87
CA PRO A 36 -13.76 -12.90 9.65
C PRO A 36 -12.89 -13.86 8.84
N VAL A 37 -13.18 -14.01 7.54
CA VAL A 37 -12.46 -14.92 6.63
C VAL A 37 -11.18 -14.28 6.07
N ILE A 38 -11.08 -12.93 6.13
CA ILE A 38 -9.97 -12.18 5.55
C ILE A 38 -9.08 -11.68 6.68
N SER A 39 -7.92 -12.31 6.83
CA SER A 39 -6.93 -11.85 7.80
C SER A 39 -6.23 -10.59 7.29
N GLN A 40 -6.26 -9.53 8.08
CA GLN A 40 -5.49 -8.31 7.84
C GLN A 40 -4.13 -8.34 8.52
N PHE A 41 -4.01 -9.21 9.53
CA PHE A 41 -2.81 -9.41 10.35
C PHE A 41 -2.59 -10.91 10.55
N GLY A 42 -1.35 -11.33 10.79
CA GLY A 42 -0.98 -12.72 10.97
C GLY A 42 -0.19 -13.31 9.78
N PRO A 43 0.01 -14.63 9.71
CA PRO A 43 0.91 -15.24 8.71
C PRO A 43 0.45 -15.06 7.26
N LEU A 44 -0.82 -15.32 6.96
CA LEU A 44 -1.39 -15.06 5.64
C LEU A 44 -2.21 -13.78 5.72
N GLN A 45 -1.58 -12.66 5.40
CA GLN A 45 -2.20 -11.35 5.41
C GLN A 45 -2.73 -11.00 4.02
N CYS A 46 -4.00 -10.62 3.96
CA CYS A 46 -4.61 -10.08 2.75
C CYS A 46 -5.05 -8.63 3.02
N ARG A 47 -4.10 -7.71 3.07
CA ARG A 47 -4.36 -6.28 3.31
C ARG A 47 -4.86 -5.62 2.04
N PHE A 48 -6.17 -5.60 1.83
CA PHE A 48 -6.77 -4.99 0.63
C PHE A 48 -6.44 -3.50 0.44
N SER A 49 -6.06 -2.80 1.49
CA SER A 49 -5.54 -1.43 1.42
C SER A 49 -4.23 -1.31 0.62
N GLU A 50 -3.42 -2.37 0.55
CA GLU A 50 -2.17 -2.39 -0.23
C GLU A 50 -2.40 -2.27 -1.74
N ILE A 51 -3.63 -2.52 -2.23
CA ILE A 51 -4.02 -2.17 -3.61
C ILE A 51 -3.71 -0.70 -3.93
N LEU A 52 -3.87 0.20 -2.94
CA LEU A 52 -3.65 1.63 -3.11
C LEU A 52 -2.16 1.99 -3.25
N VAL A 53 -1.23 1.12 -2.85
CA VAL A 53 0.20 1.34 -3.03
C VAL A 53 0.52 1.51 -4.50
N LEU A 54 -0.14 0.75 -5.40
CA LEU A 54 0.02 0.89 -6.84
C LEU A 54 -0.32 2.28 -7.41
N LEU A 55 -0.97 3.17 -6.63
CA LEU A 55 -1.15 4.57 -7.00
C LEU A 55 0.18 5.33 -7.09
N VAL A 56 1.20 4.88 -6.37
CA VAL A 56 2.52 5.51 -6.35
C VAL A 56 3.17 5.46 -7.73
N PHE A 57 2.96 4.37 -8.48
CA PHE A 57 3.41 4.24 -9.86
C PHE A 57 2.94 5.41 -10.74
N PHE A 58 1.71 5.87 -10.52
CA PHE A 58 1.12 6.98 -11.26
C PHE A 58 1.40 8.34 -10.63
N LYS A 59 1.54 8.40 -9.30
CA LYS A 59 1.66 9.65 -8.55
C LYS A 59 2.49 9.47 -7.27
N PRO A 60 3.84 9.57 -7.37
CA PRO A 60 4.73 9.40 -6.21
C PRO A 60 4.47 10.37 -5.06
N SER A 61 3.81 11.51 -5.32
CA SER A 61 3.45 12.47 -4.27
C SER A 61 2.44 11.95 -3.24
N LEU A 62 1.86 10.75 -3.44
CA LEU A 62 0.93 10.10 -2.53
C LEU A 62 1.61 9.21 -1.47
N ILE A 63 2.93 9.04 -1.53
CA ILE A 63 3.69 8.22 -0.56
C ILE A 63 3.39 8.63 0.89
N PRO A 64 3.38 9.92 1.29
CA PRO A 64 3.10 10.31 2.67
C PRO A 64 1.69 9.90 3.12
N GLY A 65 0.70 10.01 2.23
CA GLY A 65 -0.69 9.63 2.54
C GLY A 65 -0.84 8.13 2.77
N LEU A 66 -0.25 7.31 1.91
CA LEU A 66 -0.26 5.85 2.04
C LEU A 66 0.44 5.39 3.33
N THR A 67 1.63 5.95 3.59
CA THR A 67 2.40 5.65 4.81
C THR A 67 1.62 6.03 6.07
N LEU A 68 0.99 7.22 6.08
CA LEU A 68 0.15 7.66 7.20
C LEU A 68 -1.08 6.75 7.37
N GLY A 69 -1.74 6.39 6.29
CA GLY A 69 -2.88 5.47 6.31
C GLY A 69 -2.51 4.10 6.89
N CYS A 70 -1.38 3.55 6.47
CA CYS A 70 -0.84 2.30 6.99
C CYS A 70 -0.51 2.41 8.49
N PHE A 71 0.17 3.47 8.91
CA PHE A 71 0.47 3.72 10.32
C PHE A 71 -0.79 3.76 11.18
N LEU A 72 -1.82 4.50 10.77
CA LEU A 72 -3.08 4.59 11.50
C LEU A 72 -3.82 3.24 11.55
N ALA A 73 -3.76 2.47 10.47
CA ALA A 73 -4.35 1.14 10.40
C ALA A 73 -3.65 0.16 11.38
N ASN A 74 -2.32 0.13 11.39
CA ASN A 74 -1.55 -0.71 12.30
C ASN A 74 -1.71 -0.27 13.76
N MET A 75 -1.76 1.04 14.03
CA MET A 75 -2.07 1.58 15.36
C MET A 75 -3.44 1.12 15.86
N THR A 76 -4.46 1.19 15.01
CA THR A 76 -5.81 0.73 15.38
C THR A 76 -5.84 -0.79 15.55
N GLY A 77 -5.16 -1.55 14.69
CA GLY A 77 -5.01 -3.00 14.84
C GLY A 77 -4.38 -3.39 16.18
N THR A 78 -3.34 -2.66 16.61
CA THR A 78 -2.70 -2.83 17.91
C THR A 78 -3.66 -2.53 19.07
N LEU A 79 -4.39 -1.42 19.00
CA LEU A 79 -5.37 -1.03 20.02
C LEU A 79 -6.52 -2.06 20.16
N LEU A 80 -6.89 -2.70 19.08
CA LEU A 80 -7.91 -3.76 19.05
C LEU A 80 -7.36 -5.15 19.37
N GLY A 81 -6.05 -5.27 19.65
CA GLY A 81 -5.41 -6.57 19.96
C GLY A 81 -5.28 -7.50 18.75
N GLN A 82 -5.37 -6.99 17.53
CA GLN A 82 -5.24 -7.76 16.29
C GLN A 82 -3.79 -7.97 15.87
N THR A 83 -2.90 -7.09 16.31
CA THR A 83 -1.47 -7.13 16.04
C THR A 83 -0.68 -6.57 17.21
N ILE A 84 0.65 -6.66 17.14
CA ILE A 84 1.57 -6.16 18.18
C ILE A 84 1.94 -4.68 17.94
N ALA A 85 2.36 -3.99 19.01
CA ALA A 85 2.71 -2.57 18.94
C ALA A 85 3.87 -2.28 17.96
N LEU A 86 4.75 -3.24 17.73
CA LEU A 86 5.89 -3.09 16.82
C LEU A 86 5.45 -3.08 15.35
N ASP A 87 4.29 -3.66 15.01
CA ASP A 87 3.73 -3.60 13.64
C ASP A 87 3.41 -2.16 13.20
N MET A 88 3.14 -1.24 14.14
CA MET A 88 3.06 0.20 13.80
C MET A 88 4.34 0.70 13.15
N LEU A 89 5.49 0.16 13.54
CA LEU A 89 6.79 0.57 12.99
C LEU A 89 7.16 -0.30 11.78
N PHE A 90 7.20 -1.62 11.94
CA PHE A 90 7.69 -2.54 10.90
C PHE A 90 6.74 -2.63 9.70
N GLY A 91 5.44 -2.76 9.91
CA GLY A 91 4.45 -2.78 8.84
C GLY A 91 4.38 -1.45 8.08
N THR A 92 4.47 -0.33 8.81
CA THR A 92 4.51 1.01 8.17
C THR A 92 5.81 1.22 7.40
N LEU A 93 6.95 0.77 7.93
CA LEU A 93 8.24 0.83 7.24
C LEU A 93 8.24 -0.03 5.97
N ALA A 94 7.64 -1.21 6.02
CA ALA A 94 7.51 -2.10 4.86
C ALA A 94 6.73 -1.42 3.73
N THR A 95 5.55 -0.84 4.03
CA THR A 95 4.74 -0.09 3.06
C THR A 95 5.47 1.15 2.54
N LEU A 96 6.17 1.92 3.40
CA LEU A 96 6.96 3.07 2.97
C LEU A 96 8.07 2.65 1.99
N LEU A 97 8.81 1.60 2.31
CA LEU A 97 9.88 1.08 1.44
C LEU A 97 9.31 0.54 0.13
N ALA A 98 8.16 -0.17 0.16
CA ALA A 98 7.47 -0.59 -1.05
C ALA A 98 7.17 0.60 -1.96
N CYS A 99 6.55 1.65 -1.42
CA CYS A 99 6.22 2.87 -2.14
C CYS A 99 7.46 3.55 -2.74
N LEU A 100 8.56 3.65 -1.99
CA LEU A 100 9.79 4.26 -2.47
C LEU A 100 10.43 3.44 -3.59
N LEU A 101 10.54 2.12 -3.42
CA LEU A 101 11.11 1.23 -4.44
C LEU A 101 10.25 1.22 -5.69
N GLU A 102 8.92 1.23 -5.54
CA GLU A 102 7.99 1.35 -6.65
C GLU A 102 8.20 2.64 -7.43
N ALA A 103 8.29 3.79 -6.74
CA ALA A 103 8.48 5.08 -7.36
C ALA A 103 9.79 5.20 -8.15
N PHE A 104 10.87 4.58 -7.64
CA PHE A 104 12.21 4.72 -8.24
C PHE A 104 12.57 3.62 -9.23
N PHE A 105 12.04 2.40 -9.06
CA PHE A 105 12.52 1.22 -9.78
C PHE A 105 11.45 0.52 -10.63
N SER A 106 10.24 1.07 -10.76
CA SER A 106 9.19 0.45 -11.57
C SER A 106 9.05 1.12 -12.92
N PRO A 107 9.64 0.57 -13.98
CA PRO A 107 9.43 1.07 -15.34
C PRO A 107 8.05 0.74 -15.90
N PHE A 108 7.40 -0.31 -15.36
CA PHE A 108 6.08 -0.81 -15.77
C PHE A 108 5.23 -1.13 -14.54
N LEU A 109 3.91 -1.03 -14.66
CA LEU A 109 2.98 -1.34 -13.57
C LEU A 109 3.11 -2.79 -13.08
N CYS A 110 3.43 -3.73 -13.97
CA CYS A 110 3.66 -5.13 -13.57
C CYS A 110 4.89 -5.31 -12.69
N VAL A 111 5.89 -4.43 -12.78
CA VAL A 111 7.07 -4.44 -11.90
C VAL A 111 6.73 -3.83 -10.54
N ALA A 112 5.80 -2.87 -10.50
CA ALA A 112 5.34 -2.24 -9.26
C ALA A 112 4.80 -3.26 -8.24
N ILE A 113 4.14 -4.32 -8.72
CA ILE A 113 3.59 -5.40 -7.88
C ILE A 113 4.67 -6.11 -7.03
N ILE A 114 5.90 -6.16 -7.53
CA ILE A 114 6.98 -6.94 -6.91
C ILE A 114 7.42 -6.33 -5.57
N TRP A 115 7.42 -5.01 -5.49
CA TRP A 115 7.99 -4.30 -4.33
C TRP A 115 7.20 -4.52 -3.04
N PRO A 116 5.86 -4.37 -3.01
CA PRO A 116 5.08 -4.71 -1.82
C PRO A 116 5.28 -6.15 -1.37
N CYS A 117 5.33 -7.11 -2.32
CA CYS A 117 5.55 -8.52 -2.00
C CYS A 117 6.92 -8.75 -1.33
N ILE A 118 7.98 -8.13 -1.84
CA ILE A 118 9.33 -8.29 -1.29
C ILE A 118 9.44 -7.60 0.08
N THR A 119 9.04 -6.34 0.18
CA THR A 119 9.23 -5.56 1.41
C THR A 119 8.40 -6.09 2.55
N ASN A 120 7.10 -6.36 2.33
CA ASN A 120 6.24 -6.96 3.35
C ASN A 120 6.66 -8.39 3.65
N GLY A 121 6.96 -9.21 2.63
CA GLY A 121 7.44 -10.58 2.82
C GLY A 121 8.68 -10.64 3.71
N ILE A 122 9.65 -9.76 3.51
CA ILE A 122 10.87 -9.73 4.32
C ILE A 122 10.61 -9.11 5.69
N ILE A 123 10.11 -7.88 5.74
CA ILE A 123 10.05 -7.09 6.99
C ILE A 123 8.98 -7.66 7.93
N VAL A 124 7.75 -7.84 7.43
CA VAL A 124 6.66 -8.38 8.24
C VAL A 124 6.83 -9.89 8.48
N GLY A 125 7.42 -10.61 7.53
CA GLY A 125 7.78 -12.02 7.72
C GLY A 125 8.81 -12.23 8.83
N LEU A 126 9.83 -11.36 8.93
CA LEU A 126 10.79 -11.34 10.04
C LEU A 126 10.10 -10.97 11.36
N GLU A 127 9.26 -9.95 11.33
CA GLU A 127 8.47 -9.54 12.50
C GLU A 127 7.63 -10.70 13.05
N LEU A 128 6.88 -11.38 12.19
CA LEU A 128 6.06 -12.54 12.57
C LEU A 128 6.90 -13.65 13.20
N TYR A 129 8.05 -13.96 12.64
CA TYR A 129 8.91 -15.03 13.12
C TYR A 129 9.54 -14.74 14.49
N TYR A 130 10.02 -13.50 14.70
CA TYR A 130 10.78 -13.15 15.90
C TYR A 130 9.94 -12.56 17.02
N LEU A 131 8.82 -11.91 16.72
CA LEU A 131 8.10 -11.07 17.66
C LEU A 131 6.69 -11.56 17.97
N PHE A 132 6.09 -12.41 17.12
CA PHE A 132 4.78 -12.97 17.39
C PHE A 132 4.90 -14.28 18.17
N GLU A 133 4.31 -14.30 19.36
CA GLU A 133 4.20 -15.52 20.18
C GLU A 133 3.19 -16.51 19.57
N GLY A 134 3.53 -17.80 19.61
CA GLY A 134 2.63 -18.87 19.15
C GLY A 134 2.71 -19.21 17.65
N ILE A 135 3.53 -18.55 16.87
CA ILE A 135 3.77 -18.92 15.48
C ILE A 135 4.87 -20.00 15.41
N ASN A 136 4.45 -21.27 15.25
CA ASN A 136 5.35 -22.41 15.11
C ASN A 136 5.64 -22.71 13.62
N MET A 137 6.12 -21.72 12.87
CA MET A 137 6.50 -21.88 11.47
C MET A 137 7.96 -21.45 11.25
N PRO A 138 8.68 -22.09 10.29
CA PRO A 138 10.02 -21.66 9.94
C PRO A 138 10.00 -20.28 9.26
N LEU A 139 11.08 -19.53 9.38
CA LEU A 139 11.22 -18.17 8.86
C LEU A 139 10.81 -18.04 7.39
N TYR A 140 11.28 -18.95 6.53
CA TYR A 140 10.93 -18.90 5.10
C TYR A 140 9.43 -19.06 4.84
N ALA A 141 8.73 -19.79 5.71
CA ALA A 141 7.28 -19.94 5.59
C ALA A 141 6.56 -18.65 6.01
N CYS A 142 6.98 -17.99 7.10
CA CYS A 142 6.44 -16.69 7.49
C CYS A 142 6.61 -15.67 6.35
N MET A 143 7.82 -15.54 5.81
CA MET A 143 8.11 -14.64 4.70
C MET A 143 7.30 -14.99 3.44
N GLY A 144 7.22 -16.29 3.11
CA GLY A 144 6.51 -16.76 1.92
C GLY A 144 5.00 -16.54 2.00
N PHE A 145 4.38 -16.79 3.16
CA PHE A 145 2.94 -16.58 3.33
C PHE A 145 2.56 -15.10 3.31
N VAL A 146 3.36 -14.22 3.92
CA VAL A 146 3.14 -12.77 3.83
C VAL A 146 3.28 -12.30 2.38
N ALA A 147 4.36 -12.69 1.70
CA ALA A 147 4.58 -12.33 0.30
C ALA A 147 3.45 -12.86 -0.62
N LEU A 148 2.94 -14.06 -0.35
CA LEU A 148 1.83 -14.65 -1.12
C LEU A 148 0.52 -13.89 -0.89
N GLY A 149 0.19 -13.56 0.35
CA GLY A 149 -0.99 -12.75 0.67
C GLY A 149 -0.94 -11.40 -0.02
N GLU A 150 0.22 -10.75 0.03
CA GLU A 150 0.48 -9.49 -0.65
C GLU A 150 0.33 -9.61 -2.17
N LEU A 151 0.91 -10.65 -2.77
CA LEU A 151 0.82 -10.90 -4.19
C LEU A 151 -0.64 -11.05 -4.67
N ILE A 152 -1.46 -11.76 -3.92
CA ILE A 152 -2.89 -11.91 -4.23
C ILE A 152 -3.58 -10.55 -4.28
N VAL A 153 -3.35 -9.72 -3.26
CA VAL A 153 -3.98 -8.41 -3.12
C VAL A 153 -3.53 -7.45 -4.21
N VAL A 154 -2.21 -7.31 -4.43
CA VAL A 154 -1.70 -6.37 -5.44
C VAL A 154 -1.98 -6.86 -6.88
N ALA A 155 -2.11 -8.17 -7.11
CA ALA A 155 -2.55 -8.70 -8.40
C ALA A 155 -4.01 -8.31 -8.70
N VAL A 156 -4.89 -8.39 -7.71
CA VAL A 156 -6.26 -7.84 -7.82
C VAL A 156 -6.21 -6.34 -8.09
N GLY A 157 -5.38 -5.61 -7.36
CA GLY A 157 -5.14 -4.19 -7.59
C GLY A 157 -4.69 -3.88 -9.00
N TYR A 158 -3.73 -4.64 -9.52
CA TYR A 158 -3.27 -4.50 -10.91
C TYR A 158 -4.42 -4.66 -11.91
N ALA A 159 -5.25 -5.70 -11.76
CA ALA A 159 -6.39 -5.91 -12.64
C ALA A 159 -7.39 -4.73 -12.58
N VAL A 160 -7.66 -4.21 -11.38
CA VAL A 160 -8.51 -3.03 -11.18
C VAL A 160 -7.90 -1.80 -11.86
N PHE A 161 -6.60 -1.53 -11.67
CA PHE A 161 -5.93 -0.40 -12.31
C PHE A 161 -5.90 -0.53 -13.83
N MET A 162 -5.73 -1.72 -14.39
CA MET A 162 -5.81 -1.95 -15.82
C MET A 162 -7.18 -1.59 -16.42
N ILE A 163 -8.26 -1.76 -15.65
CA ILE A 163 -9.60 -1.32 -16.06
C ILE A 163 -9.73 0.21 -15.95
N ILE A 164 -9.24 0.79 -14.84
CA ILE A 164 -9.31 2.22 -14.56
C ILE A 164 -8.53 3.03 -15.61
N ILE A 165 -7.35 2.58 -16.00
CA ILE A 165 -6.48 3.25 -16.99
C ILE A 165 -7.17 3.36 -18.36
N ARG A 166 -8.04 2.42 -18.72
CA ARG A 166 -8.81 2.49 -19.97
C ARG A 166 -9.82 3.63 -19.98
N ASN A 167 -10.21 4.16 -18.82
CA ASN A 167 -11.16 5.26 -18.72
C ASN A 167 -10.44 6.60 -18.66
N ARG A 168 -10.37 7.31 -19.81
CA ARG A 168 -9.74 8.63 -19.94
C ARG A 168 -10.30 9.67 -18.98
N GLY A 169 -11.58 9.58 -18.62
CA GLY A 169 -12.20 10.50 -17.67
C GLY A 169 -11.61 10.38 -16.28
N VAL A 170 -11.40 9.14 -15.79
CA VAL A 170 -10.80 8.87 -14.49
C VAL A 170 -9.32 9.27 -14.50
N MET A 171 -8.58 8.96 -15.56
CA MET A 171 -7.18 9.36 -15.72
C MET A 171 -7.00 10.87 -15.62
N ASN A 172 -7.88 11.64 -16.29
CA ASN A 172 -7.85 13.10 -16.25
C ASN A 172 -8.23 13.64 -14.86
N ALA A 173 -9.20 13.02 -14.18
CA ALA A 173 -9.63 13.40 -12.83
C ALA A 173 -8.52 13.17 -11.79
N MET A 174 -7.77 12.09 -11.92
CA MET A 174 -6.63 11.76 -11.05
C MET A 174 -5.40 12.62 -11.34
N ARG A 175 -5.41 13.42 -12.42
CA ARG A 175 -4.27 14.22 -12.90
C ARG A 175 -2.96 13.44 -12.79
N ILE A 176 -2.94 12.29 -13.41
CA ILE A 176 -1.75 11.44 -13.45
C ILE A 176 -0.65 12.24 -14.13
N GLU A 177 0.37 12.59 -13.36
CA GLU A 177 1.57 13.21 -13.90
C GLU A 177 2.18 12.16 -14.83
N LYS A 178 2.29 12.52 -16.11
CA LYS A 178 2.80 11.67 -17.18
C LYS A 178 4.22 11.17 -16.89
N HIS A 179 4.35 10.14 -16.05
CA HIS A 179 5.49 9.24 -16.09
C HIS A 179 5.12 7.89 -16.71
N ALA A 180 3.90 7.75 -17.13
CA ALA A 180 3.44 6.54 -17.75
C ALA A 180 2.90 6.84 -19.16
N GLU A 181 3.76 6.90 -20.14
CA GLU A 181 3.45 6.13 -21.31
C GLU A 181 3.38 4.69 -20.79
N VAL A 182 2.16 4.22 -20.50
CA VAL A 182 1.91 2.84 -20.12
C VAL A 182 2.36 2.00 -21.32
N LYS A 183 3.62 1.63 -21.32
CA LYS A 183 4.12 0.59 -22.21
C LYS A 183 3.64 -0.70 -21.60
N PHE A 184 2.64 -1.30 -22.25
CA PHE A 184 2.18 -2.65 -22.00
C PHE A 184 3.26 -3.67 -22.28
#